data_54839be99cdbf5c61b1a10dafe2a85ef
#
_entry.id   54839be99cdbf5c61b1a10dafe2a85ef
#
_cell.length_a   1.000
_cell.length_b   1.000
_cell.length_c   1.000
_cell.angle_alpha   90.00
_cell.angle_beta   90.00
_cell.angle_gamma   90.00
#
_symmetry.space_group_name_H-M   'P 1'
#
loop_
_entity.id
_entity.type
_entity.pdbx_description
1 polymer ?
#
loop_
_entity_poly.entity_id
_entity_poly.type
_entity_poly.pdbx_seq_one_letter_code
_entity_poly.pdbx_strand_id
1 'polypeptide(L)'
;MNSIKEVIKVERFKKFIAVCIAIILTLTPVTVSAQMNGIDISNWQSNINVTKMDVDFVVVKATEGIGYTSPSFTKQANDTLNSGKKLGVYHYMSYAPSAKQQAEYFVRTVEPYINKAVLVLDFESTAVNKGVSFALEFLQTVENLTGIKPMIYMSQSVAYSHDWTSVINNDYGLWVARYPLGNTSTGFRNDLSYGNLGNWDSAAMFQYTSHGTLYGYSGYLDLDIFYGDESQWDKYAKCDESVSIPDTGSDGTVHTTYTVKVGDCLSTIAQRLGVSWGSIASANGIYSPYIIYPGQILNIPSSSDYVDQSRTYTVKAGDCLSTIAQRLGVSWGSIASANGIYSPYIIYPGQILNIPSSSDYVDQIRTYTVKAGDCLSTIAQRFAVSWDSIARNNGIYSPYIIYPGEVLQIA
;
A
#
# COMPACT_ATOMS: atom_id res chain seq x y z
N MET A 1 23.55 70.35 -42.01
CA MET A 1 22.97 69.12 -42.63
C MET A 1 23.59 67.80 -42.13
N ASN A 2 24.87 67.77 -41.79
CA ASN A 2 25.49 66.54 -41.29
C ASN A 2 25.10 66.12 -39.88
N SER A 3 24.81 67.08 -38.98
CA SER A 3 24.44 66.77 -37.57
C SER A 3 23.08 66.01 -37.43
N ILE A 4 22.10 66.33 -38.27
CA ILE A 4 20.77 65.71 -38.24
C ILE A 4 20.83 64.25 -38.75
N LYS A 5 21.68 63.95 -39.72
CA LYS A 5 21.88 62.56 -40.21
C LYS A 5 22.53 61.62 -39.18
N GLU A 6 23.42 62.15 -38.38
CA GLU A 6 24.06 61.41 -37.28
C GLU A 6 23.07 61.10 -36.16
N VAL A 7 22.24 62.04 -35.76
CA VAL A 7 21.21 61.81 -34.71
C VAL A 7 20.19 60.78 -35.16
N ILE A 8 19.72 60.78 -36.39
CA ILE A 8 18.78 59.80 -36.94
C ILE A 8 19.40 58.41 -37.02
N LYS A 9 20.70 58.32 -37.29
CA LYS A 9 21.42 57.06 -37.36
C LYS A 9 21.57 56.40 -35.96
N VAL A 10 21.84 57.19 -34.93
CA VAL A 10 21.94 56.73 -33.54
C VAL A 10 20.57 56.34 -33.00
N GLU A 11 19.47 57.06 -33.30
CA GLU A 11 18.11 56.71 -32.91
C GLU A 11 17.65 55.39 -33.58
N ARG A 12 17.95 55.17 -34.86
CA ARG A 12 17.65 53.92 -35.57
C ARG A 12 18.44 52.76 -35.02
N PHE A 13 19.70 52.96 -34.63
CA PHE A 13 20.55 51.92 -34.02
C PHE A 13 20.07 51.56 -32.62
N LYS A 14 19.65 52.54 -31.79
CA LYS A 14 19.02 52.27 -30.48
C LYS A 14 17.68 51.52 -30.61
N LYS A 15 16.82 51.85 -31.60
CA LYS A 15 15.61 51.09 -31.86
C LYS A 15 15.89 49.68 -32.35
N PHE A 16 16.90 49.47 -33.16
CA PHE A 16 17.30 48.14 -33.61
C PHE A 16 17.85 47.25 -32.46
N ILE A 17 18.67 47.83 -31.56
CA ILE A 17 19.14 47.15 -30.38
C ILE A 17 17.97 46.82 -29.40
N ALA A 18 17.03 47.74 -29.24
CA ALA A 18 15.84 47.50 -28.41
C ALA A 18 14.91 46.37 -28.95
N VAL A 19 14.76 46.27 -30.29
CA VAL A 19 14.04 45.17 -30.93
C VAL A 19 14.78 43.84 -30.80
N CYS A 20 16.14 43.82 -30.95
CA CYS A 20 16.91 42.61 -30.74
C CYS A 20 16.92 42.16 -29.29
N ILE A 21 16.93 43.08 -28.30
CA ILE A 21 16.83 42.74 -26.88
C ILE A 21 15.42 42.23 -26.54
N ALA A 22 14.34 42.81 -27.15
CA ALA A 22 12.99 42.30 -26.96
C ALA A 22 12.76 40.93 -27.57
N ILE A 23 13.45 40.57 -28.66
CA ILE A 23 13.39 39.24 -29.28
C ILE A 23 14.17 38.19 -28.44
N ILE A 24 15.25 38.60 -27.76
CA ILE A 24 16.02 37.70 -26.88
C ILE A 24 15.27 37.42 -25.56
N LEU A 25 14.37 38.31 -25.13
CA LEU A 25 13.59 38.15 -23.90
C LEU A 25 12.27 37.33 -24.05
N THR A 26 11.98 36.84 -25.26
CA THR A 26 10.80 35.99 -25.51
C THR A 26 11.11 34.54 -25.84
N LEU A 27 12.37 34.13 -25.73
CA LEU A 27 12.69 32.71 -25.61
C LEU A 27 12.27 32.24 -24.22
N THR A 28 10.96 31.97 -24.05
CA THR A 28 10.52 31.09 -22.99
C THR A 28 11.34 29.80 -23.14
N PRO A 29 12.07 29.36 -22.12
CA PRO A 29 12.70 28.04 -22.20
C PRO A 29 11.56 27.06 -22.52
N VAL A 30 11.66 26.36 -23.63
CA VAL A 30 10.88 25.15 -23.85
C VAL A 30 11.34 24.25 -22.72
N THR A 31 10.56 24.19 -21.65
CA THR A 31 10.76 23.20 -20.60
C THR A 31 10.51 21.86 -21.30
N VAL A 32 11.59 21.20 -21.72
CA VAL A 32 11.52 19.78 -22.05
C VAL A 32 11.02 19.13 -20.77
N SER A 33 9.80 18.65 -20.78
CA SER A 33 9.27 17.86 -19.66
C SER A 33 10.25 16.73 -19.42
N ALA A 34 10.74 16.61 -18.20
CA ALA A 34 11.61 15.51 -17.84
C ALA A 34 10.87 14.19 -18.10
N GLN A 35 11.58 13.21 -18.65
CA GLN A 35 11.04 11.89 -18.94
C GLN A 35 12.06 10.85 -18.47
N MET A 36 11.55 9.76 -17.92
CA MET A 36 12.36 8.60 -17.55
C MET A 36 11.98 7.42 -18.45
N ASN A 37 12.97 6.62 -18.82
CA ASN A 37 12.81 5.45 -19.67
C ASN A 37 12.94 4.18 -18.82
N GLY A 38 12.04 3.25 -19.01
CA GLY A 38 12.01 2.04 -18.23
C GLY A 38 11.45 0.84 -18.95
N ILE A 39 11.35 -0.22 -18.18
CA ILE A 39 10.81 -1.50 -18.63
C ILE A 39 9.84 -2.03 -17.58
N ASP A 40 8.86 -2.82 -18.02
CA ASP A 40 8.17 -3.69 -17.10
C ASP A 40 8.48 -5.17 -17.38
N ILE A 41 8.53 -5.95 -16.31
CA ILE A 41 9.00 -7.34 -16.34
C ILE A 41 8.20 -8.24 -15.40
N SER A 42 8.23 -9.51 -15.71
CA SER A 42 7.58 -10.56 -14.92
C SER A 42 8.47 -11.80 -14.83
N ASN A 43 7.88 -12.94 -14.46
CA ASN A 43 8.57 -14.23 -14.50
C ASN A 43 8.97 -14.66 -15.94
N TRP A 44 8.37 -14.06 -16.99
CA TRP A 44 8.79 -14.29 -18.37
C TRP A 44 10.23 -13.82 -18.64
N GLN A 45 10.67 -12.78 -17.92
CA GLN A 45 12.05 -12.26 -17.96
C GLN A 45 12.85 -12.72 -16.73
N SER A 46 12.65 -13.96 -16.25
CA SER A 46 13.28 -14.49 -15.03
C SER A 46 14.82 -14.47 -15.06
N ASN A 47 15.42 -14.52 -16.25
CA ASN A 47 16.86 -14.50 -16.48
C ASN A 47 17.45 -13.11 -16.75
N ILE A 48 16.64 -12.05 -16.71
CA ILE A 48 17.13 -10.68 -16.95
C ILE A 48 18.10 -10.27 -15.84
N ASN A 49 19.18 -9.60 -16.24
CA ASN A 49 20.08 -8.93 -15.31
C ASN A 49 19.78 -7.43 -15.29
N VAL A 50 18.84 -7.04 -14.44
CA VAL A 50 18.39 -5.65 -14.30
C VAL A 50 19.55 -4.68 -14.01
N THR A 51 20.58 -5.13 -13.29
CA THR A 51 21.73 -4.27 -12.92
C THR A 51 22.55 -3.82 -14.14
N LYS A 52 22.46 -4.56 -15.25
CA LYS A 52 23.16 -4.26 -16.52
C LYS A 52 22.30 -3.52 -17.54
N MET A 53 21.02 -3.31 -17.24
CA MET A 53 20.12 -2.60 -18.14
C MET A 53 20.33 -1.09 -18.00
N ASP A 54 20.39 -0.38 -19.12
CA ASP A 54 20.44 1.08 -19.16
C ASP A 54 19.00 1.62 -19.16
N VAL A 55 18.39 1.66 -17.98
CA VAL A 55 17.03 2.09 -17.73
C VAL A 55 16.96 2.90 -16.42
N ASP A 56 16.05 3.87 -16.36
CA ASP A 56 15.85 4.70 -15.17
C ASP A 56 14.98 3.99 -14.13
N PHE A 57 14.01 3.19 -14.60
CA PHE A 57 13.08 2.46 -13.72
C PHE A 57 12.74 1.07 -14.26
N VAL A 58 12.26 0.22 -13.34
CA VAL A 58 11.73 -1.11 -13.66
C VAL A 58 10.45 -1.34 -12.88
N VAL A 59 9.37 -1.75 -13.57
CA VAL A 59 8.12 -2.18 -12.95
C VAL A 59 8.05 -3.71 -12.95
N VAL A 60 7.87 -4.32 -11.79
CA VAL A 60 8.01 -5.78 -11.60
C VAL A 60 6.67 -6.40 -11.22
N LYS A 61 6.26 -7.49 -11.91
CA LYS A 61 5.08 -8.27 -11.50
C LYS A 61 5.29 -8.84 -10.10
N ALA A 62 4.45 -8.46 -9.15
CA ALA A 62 4.48 -9.01 -7.81
C ALA A 62 3.48 -10.16 -7.68
N THR A 63 2.20 -9.91 -7.98
CA THR A 63 1.12 -10.86 -7.72
C THR A 63 0.09 -10.91 -8.85
N GLU A 64 -0.74 -11.97 -8.82
CA GLU A 64 -1.92 -12.13 -9.67
C GLU A 64 -3.04 -12.81 -8.87
N GLY A 65 -4.25 -12.27 -8.93
CA GLY A 65 -5.39 -12.78 -8.17
C GLY A 65 -5.09 -12.88 -6.67
N ILE A 66 -5.48 -13.99 -6.05
CA ILE A 66 -5.06 -14.34 -4.69
C ILE A 66 -4.32 -15.69 -4.70
N GLY A 67 -3.11 -15.72 -4.16
CA GLY A 67 -2.32 -16.96 -4.06
C GLY A 67 -1.25 -17.14 -5.12
N TYR A 68 -1.12 -16.26 -6.11
CA TYR A 68 0.03 -16.26 -7.03
C TYR A 68 0.96 -15.08 -6.72
N THR A 69 2.17 -15.38 -6.28
CA THR A 69 3.29 -14.44 -6.25
C THR A 69 4.26 -14.83 -7.35
N SER A 70 4.71 -13.86 -8.14
CA SER A 70 5.68 -14.09 -9.21
C SER A 70 6.97 -14.68 -8.64
N PRO A 71 7.45 -15.85 -9.10
CA PRO A 71 8.64 -16.49 -8.55
C PRO A 71 9.91 -15.63 -8.64
N SER A 72 9.97 -14.74 -9.62
CA SER A 72 11.11 -13.82 -9.84
C SER A 72 10.98 -12.49 -9.08
N PHE A 73 9.84 -12.21 -8.47
CA PHE A 73 9.50 -10.91 -7.90
C PHE A 73 10.56 -10.36 -6.96
N THR A 74 10.83 -11.08 -5.88
CA THR A 74 11.76 -10.61 -4.83
C THR A 74 13.16 -10.34 -5.39
N LYS A 75 13.65 -11.23 -6.29
CA LYS A 75 14.96 -11.04 -6.91
C LYS A 75 14.98 -9.80 -7.80
N GLN A 76 14.01 -9.68 -8.71
CA GLN A 76 13.93 -8.56 -9.66
C GLN A 76 13.74 -7.22 -8.95
N ALA A 77 12.90 -7.15 -7.92
CA ALA A 77 12.69 -5.94 -7.13
C ALA A 77 13.96 -5.52 -6.36
N ASN A 78 14.64 -6.47 -5.72
CA ASN A 78 15.88 -6.20 -4.99
C ASN A 78 17.02 -5.79 -5.95
N ASP A 79 17.17 -6.46 -7.09
CA ASP A 79 18.18 -6.11 -8.09
C ASP A 79 17.92 -4.68 -8.63
N THR A 80 16.66 -4.29 -8.83
CA THR A 80 16.28 -2.94 -9.25
C THR A 80 16.74 -1.91 -8.23
N LEU A 81 16.34 -2.06 -6.96
CA LEU A 81 16.72 -1.12 -5.90
C LEU A 81 18.25 -1.08 -5.67
N ASN A 82 18.90 -2.23 -5.65
CA ASN A 82 20.35 -2.33 -5.42
C ASN A 82 21.17 -1.71 -6.56
N SER A 83 20.60 -1.58 -7.76
CA SER A 83 21.24 -0.90 -8.90
C SER A 83 20.96 0.61 -8.95
N GLY A 84 20.28 1.16 -7.94
CA GLY A 84 19.93 2.58 -7.87
C GLY A 84 18.79 3.00 -8.81
N LYS A 85 18.10 2.05 -9.45
CA LYS A 85 16.96 2.32 -10.32
C LYS A 85 15.68 2.49 -9.53
N LYS A 86 14.74 3.25 -10.07
CA LYS A 86 13.41 3.41 -9.48
C LYS A 86 12.60 2.11 -9.66
N LEU A 87 11.88 1.73 -8.62
CA LEU A 87 11.08 0.50 -8.58
C LEU A 87 9.59 0.83 -8.71
N GLY A 88 8.90 0.11 -9.59
CA GLY A 88 7.45 -0.08 -9.55
C GLY A 88 7.13 -1.55 -9.29
N VAL A 89 5.98 -1.84 -8.72
CA VAL A 89 5.48 -3.21 -8.51
C VAL A 89 4.01 -3.29 -8.89
N TYR A 90 3.62 -4.37 -9.60
CA TYR A 90 2.24 -4.47 -10.06
C TYR A 90 1.52 -5.75 -9.65
N HIS A 91 0.20 -5.61 -9.54
CA HIS A 91 -0.76 -6.68 -9.35
C HIS A 91 -1.56 -6.89 -10.63
N TYR A 92 -1.50 -8.07 -11.23
CA TYR A 92 -2.36 -8.46 -12.33
C TYR A 92 -3.73 -8.87 -11.80
N MET A 93 -4.76 -8.12 -12.18
CA MET A 93 -6.10 -8.32 -11.64
C MET A 93 -6.82 -9.48 -12.27
N SER A 94 -7.28 -10.43 -11.46
CA SER A 94 -8.13 -11.53 -11.88
C SER A 94 -9.61 -11.18 -11.77
N TYR A 95 -10.45 -11.85 -12.60
CA TYR A 95 -11.91 -11.69 -12.56
C TYR A 95 -12.53 -12.08 -11.21
N ALA A 96 -11.99 -13.08 -10.55
CA ALA A 96 -12.34 -13.55 -9.20
C ALA A 96 -11.04 -13.83 -8.43
N PRO A 97 -10.96 -13.60 -7.17
CA PRO A 97 -11.94 -13.16 -6.15
C PRO A 97 -12.20 -11.65 -6.13
N SER A 98 -12.75 -11.09 -5.00
CA SER A 98 -13.09 -9.67 -4.90
C SER A 98 -11.87 -8.76 -5.04
N ALA A 99 -12.09 -7.52 -5.48
CA ALA A 99 -11.04 -6.51 -5.61
C ALA A 99 -10.31 -6.27 -4.29
N LYS A 100 -11.06 -6.19 -3.20
CA LYS A 100 -10.52 -6.01 -1.85
C LYS A 100 -9.57 -7.14 -1.45
N GLN A 101 -9.96 -8.42 -1.65
CA GLN A 101 -9.09 -9.55 -1.33
C GLN A 101 -7.81 -9.57 -2.15
N GLN A 102 -7.89 -9.18 -3.42
CA GLN A 102 -6.72 -9.06 -4.29
C GLN A 102 -5.80 -7.93 -3.83
N ALA A 103 -6.33 -6.77 -3.46
CA ALA A 103 -5.58 -5.65 -2.92
C ALA A 103 -4.88 -6.00 -1.59
N GLU A 104 -5.58 -6.66 -0.67
CA GLU A 104 -5.00 -7.14 0.59
C GLU A 104 -3.86 -8.16 0.37
N TYR A 105 -4.02 -9.05 -0.61
CA TYR A 105 -2.98 -10.01 -0.97
C TYR A 105 -1.75 -9.31 -1.59
N PHE A 106 -1.99 -8.34 -2.50
CA PHE A 106 -0.93 -7.54 -3.10
C PHE A 106 -0.13 -6.77 -2.04
N VAL A 107 -0.82 -6.02 -1.18
CA VAL A 107 -0.17 -5.18 -0.15
C VAL A 107 0.70 -6.02 0.79
N ARG A 108 0.21 -7.19 1.26
CA ARG A 108 1.03 -8.09 2.08
C ARG A 108 2.29 -8.58 1.37
N THR A 109 2.18 -8.86 0.06
CA THR A 109 3.31 -9.37 -0.71
C THR A 109 4.37 -8.29 -0.95
N VAL A 110 3.95 -7.04 -1.17
CA VAL A 110 4.84 -5.93 -1.48
C VAL A 110 5.24 -5.09 -0.28
N GLU A 111 4.87 -5.51 0.93
CA GLU A 111 5.15 -4.80 2.18
C GLU A 111 6.61 -4.32 2.32
N PRO A 112 7.66 -5.10 2.00
CA PRO A 112 9.06 -4.65 2.10
C PRO A 112 9.42 -3.50 1.15
N TYR A 113 8.59 -3.24 0.16
CA TYR A 113 8.81 -2.25 -0.90
C TYR A 113 7.92 -1.01 -0.77
N ILE A 114 7.04 -0.96 0.21
CA ILE A 114 6.20 0.23 0.50
C ILE A 114 7.11 1.41 0.87
N ASN A 115 6.77 2.61 0.36
CA ASN A 115 7.60 3.83 0.38
C ASN A 115 8.91 3.74 -0.43
N LYS A 116 9.09 2.70 -1.24
CA LYS A 116 10.24 2.52 -2.14
C LYS A 116 9.82 2.27 -3.58
N ALA A 117 8.57 1.85 -3.79
CA ALA A 117 8.06 1.46 -5.09
C ALA A 117 6.74 2.15 -5.41
N VAL A 118 6.55 2.51 -6.67
CA VAL A 118 5.23 2.85 -7.21
C VAL A 118 4.38 1.57 -7.22
N LEU A 119 3.18 1.65 -6.65
CA LEU A 119 2.23 0.54 -6.60
C LEU A 119 1.29 0.62 -7.81
N VAL A 120 1.06 -0.49 -8.49
CA VAL A 120 0.28 -0.49 -9.74
C VAL A 120 -0.79 -1.59 -9.73
N LEU A 121 -2.00 -1.22 -10.13
CA LEU A 121 -3.03 -2.16 -10.55
C LEU A 121 -2.92 -2.38 -12.07
N ASP A 122 -2.67 -3.60 -12.50
CA ASP A 122 -2.77 -4.01 -13.89
C ASP A 122 -4.20 -4.50 -14.16
N PHE A 123 -5.00 -3.64 -14.82
CA PHE A 123 -6.41 -3.84 -15.07
C PHE A 123 -6.70 -4.09 -16.55
N GLU A 124 -6.62 -5.35 -16.94
CA GLU A 124 -6.81 -5.77 -18.32
C GLU A 124 -7.56 -7.09 -18.45
N SER A 125 -7.61 -7.64 -19.64
CA SER A 125 -8.19 -8.96 -19.94
C SER A 125 -9.61 -9.12 -19.38
N THR A 126 -9.89 -10.24 -18.70
CA THR A 126 -11.24 -10.54 -18.19
C THR A 126 -11.66 -9.64 -17.01
N ALA A 127 -10.71 -9.02 -16.29
CA ALA A 127 -11.00 -8.12 -15.18
C ALA A 127 -11.78 -6.87 -15.64
N VAL A 128 -11.54 -6.39 -16.86
CA VAL A 128 -12.26 -5.24 -17.46
C VAL A 128 -13.78 -5.44 -17.46
N ASN A 129 -14.24 -6.69 -17.61
CA ASN A 129 -15.67 -7.01 -17.58
C ASN A 129 -16.34 -6.77 -16.22
N LYS A 130 -15.56 -6.59 -15.16
CA LYS A 130 -16.08 -6.22 -13.83
C LYS A 130 -16.39 -4.71 -13.71
N GLY A 131 -15.89 -3.92 -14.63
CA GLY A 131 -16.12 -2.48 -14.69
C GLY A 131 -15.25 -1.65 -13.76
N VAL A 132 -15.40 -0.34 -13.90
CA VAL A 132 -14.58 0.67 -13.23
C VAL A 132 -14.67 0.62 -11.70
N SER A 133 -15.85 0.29 -11.15
CA SER A 133 -16.04 0.18 -9.69
C SER A 133 -15.18 -0.91 -9.06
N PHE A 134 -14.93 -2.00 -9.79
CA PHE A 134 -14.06 -3.09 -9.34
C PHE A 134 -12.58 -2.67 -9.27
N ALA A 135 -12.14 -1.91 -10.28
CA ALA A 135 -10.80 -1.31 -10.24
C ALA A 135 -10.69 -0.27 -9.11
N LEU A 136 -11.69 0.60 -8.95
CA LEU A 136 -11.71 1.62 -7.90
C LEU A 136 -11.65 1.02 -6.50
N GLU A 137 -12.38 -0.07 -6.22
CA GLU A 137 -12.32 -0.78 -4.93
C GLU A 137 -10.91 -1.27 -4.62
N PHE A 138 -10.19 -1.80 -5.62
CA PHE A 138 -8.80 -2.22 -5.44
C PHE A 138 -7.89 -1.02 -5.12
N LEU A 139 -7.96 0.03 -5.93
CA LEU A 139 -7.13 1.24 -5.77
C LEU A 139 -7.33 1.88 -4.39
N GLN A 140 -8.58 2.08 -3.99
CA GLN A 140 -8.91 2.61 -2.66
C GLN A 140 -8.48 1.70 -1.52
N THR A 141 -8.57 0.38 -1.70
CA THR A 141 -8.10 -0.57 -0.68
C THR A 141 -6.58 -0.50 -0.52
N VAL A 142 -5.82 -0.43 -1.63
CA VAL A 142 -4.36 -0.26 -1.57
C VAL A 142 -3.99 1.07 -0.92
N GLU A 143 -4.61 2.18 -1.33
CA GLU A 143 -4.36 3.49 -0.72
C GLU A 143 -4.68 3.49 0.78
N ASN A 144 -5.82 2.93 1.19
CA ASN A 144 -6.21 2.83 2.60
C ASN A 144 -5.22 1.99 3.43
N LEU A 145 -4.63 0.94 2.84
CA LEU A 145 -3.70 0.04 3.54
C LEU A 145 -2.26 0.57 3.58
N THR A 146 -1.87 1.43 2.63
CA THR A 146 -0.47 1.84 2.46
C THR A 146 -0.24 3.34 2.62
N GLY A 147 -1.29 4.16 2.51
CA GLY A 147 -1.18 5.61 2.38
C GLY A 147 -0.63 6.09 1.03
N ILE A 148 -0.36 5.17 0.10
CA ILE A 148 0.17 5.47 -1.24
C ILE A 148 -0.96 5.34 -2.26
N LYS A 149 -1.12 6.35 -3.11
CA LYS A 149 -2.03 6.29 -4.25
C LYS A 149 -1.44 5.43 -5.36
N PRO A 150 -2.01 4.26 -5.66
CA PRO A 150 -1.49 3.43 -6.74
C PRO A 150 -1.81 4.01 -8.11
N MET A 151 -1.02 3.66 -9.11
CA MET A 151 -1.38 3.85 -10.51
C MET A 151 -2.30 2.73 -11.00
N ILE A 152 -3.03 3.00 -12.09
CA ILE A 152 -3.76 1.97 -12.83
C ILE A 152 -3.17 1.84 -14.23
N TYR A 153 -2.83 0.59 -14.61
CA TYR A 153 -2.45 0.23 -15.97
C TYR A 153 -3.64 -0.34 -16.73
N MET A 154 -3.78 0.09 -17.98
CA MET A 154 -4.75 -0.46 -18.93
C MET A 154 -4.37 -0.12 -20.36
N SER A 155 -4.95 -0.86 -21.33
CA SER A 155 -4.82 -0.49 -22.73
C SER A 155 -5.52 0.84 -23.03
N GLN A 156 -5.04 1.55 -24.06
CA GLN A 156 -5.65 2.80 -24.55
C GLN A 156 -7.12 2.63 -24.92
N SER A 157 -7.49 1.48 -25.47
CA SER A 157 -8.88 1.17 -25.82
C SER A 157 -9.79 1.07 -24.59
N VAL A 158 -9.29 0.52 -23.49
CA VAL A 158 -10.02 0.44 -22.21
C VAL A 158 -10.13 1.84 -21.59
N ALA A 159 -9.06 2.62 -21.60
CA ALA A 159 -9.07 4.00 -21.11
C ALA A 159 -10.09 4.86 -21.87
N TYR A 160 -10.16 4.70 -23.20
CA TYR A 160 -11.07 5.46 -24.05
C TYR A 160 -12.55 5.04 -23.92
N SER A 161 -12.82 3.73 -23.75
CA SER A 161 -14.18 3.18 -23.89
C SER A 161 -15.00 3.15 -22.61
N HIS A 162 -14.42 3.50 -21.45
CA HIS A 162 -15.10 3.47 -20.16
C HIS A 162 -15.10 4.84 -19.50
N ASP A 163 -16.07 5.09 -18.62
CA ASP A 163 -16.13 6.29 -17.81
C ASP A 163 -15.27 6.13 -16.54
N TRP A 164 -14.06 6.70 -16.57
CA TRP A 164 -13.10 6.68 -15.48
C TRP A 164 -13.22 7.85 -14.50
N THR A 165 -14.28 8.67 -14.59
CA THR A 165 -14.46 9.88 -13.77
C THR A 165 -14.27 9.60 -12.28
N SER A 166 -14.76 8.47 -11.77
CA SER A 166 -14.60 8.11 -10.35
C SER A 166 -13.17 7.83 -9.95
N VAL A 167 -12.34 7.27 -10.84
CA VAL A 167 -10.92 6.99 -10.62
C VAL A 167 -10.12 8.30 -10.72
N ILE A 168 -10.42 9.11 -11.72
CA ILE A 168 -9.78 10.43 -11.95
C ILE A 168 -10.04 11.37 -10.77
N ASN A 169 -11.28 11.43 -10.27
CA ASN A 169 -11.65 12.30 -9.13
C ASN A 169 -10.96 11.89 -7.81
N ASN A 170 -10.45 10.68 -7.71
CA ASN A 170 -9.62 10.23 -6.59
C ASN A 170 -8.13 10.44 -6.85
N ASP A 171 -7.74 11.06 -7.98
CA ASP A 171 -6.37 11.43 -8.32
C ASP A 171 -5.41 10.22 -8.42
N TYR A 172 -5.89 9.11 -8.99
CA TYR A 172 -5.04 7.96 -9.32
C TYR A 172 -4.37 8.17 -10.67
N GLY A 173 -3.08 7.85 -10.76
CA GLY A 173 -2.30 8.01 -12.00
C GLY A 173 -2.62 6.93 -13.03
N LEU A 174 -2.63 7.30 -14.32
CA LEU A 174 -2.82 6.37 -15.43
C LEU A 174 -1.48 5.93 -16.01
N TRP A 175 -1.25 4.62 -16.13
CA TRP A 175 -0.26 4.02 -17.00
C TRP A 175 -0.99 3.37 -18.17
N VAL A 176 -0.81 3.91 -19.36
CA VAL A 176 -1.53 3.47 -20.55
C VAL A 176 -0.65 2.64 -21.48
N ALA A 177 -1.21 1.58 -22.07
CA ALA A 177 -0.56 0.79 -23.10
C ALA A 177 -1.17 1.06 -24.48
N ARG A 178 -0.31 1.34 -25.46
CA ARG A 178 -0.65 1.41 -26.87
C ARG A 178 0.59 1.19 -27.72
N TYR A 179 0.51 0.39 -28.75
CA TYR A 179 1.65 -0.01 -29.59
C TYR A 179 1.57 0.61 -31.01
N PRO A 180 1.92 1.91 -31.16
CA PRO A 180 1.73 2.64 -32.43
C PRO A 180 2.65 2.15 -33.55
N LEU A 181 3.74 1.43 -33.23
CA LEU A 181 4.73 0.92 -34.19
C LEU A 181 4.54 -0.55 -34.53
N GLY A 182 3.38 -1.14 -34.28
CA GLY A 182 3.14 -2.55 -34.56
C GLY A 182 3.96 -3.51 -33.68
N ASN A 183 4.17 -3.14 -32.44
CA ASN A 183 4.86 -3.87 -31.37
C ASN A 183 6.38 -3.88 -31.37
N THR A 184 7.10 -3.49 -32.41
CA THR A 184 8.57 -3.57 -32.43
C THR A 184 9.22 -2.23 -32.20
N SER A 185 10.25 -2.16 -31.34
CA SER A 185 11.10 -1.01 -31.13
C SER A 185 12.53 -1.44 -30.80
N THR A 186 13.52 -0.74 -31.34
CA THR A 186 14.93 -0.89 -30.95
C THR A 186 15.35 0.36 -30.20
N GLY A 187 15.71 0.20 -28.92
CA GLY A 187 15.97 1.33 -28.03
C GLY A 187 14.72 2.10 -27.63
N PHE A 188 14.90 3.11 -26.79
CA PHE A 188 13.80 3.96 -26.33
C PHE A 188 13.33 4.97 -27.37
N ARG A 189 12.04 5.28 -27.36
CA ARG A 189 11.36 6.18 -28.28
C ARG A 189 10.49 7.17 -27.49
N ASN A 190 10.91 8.44 -27.44
CA ASN A 190 10.21 9.50 -26.68
C ASN A 190 9.33 10.38 -27.58
N ASP A 191 9.20 10.02 -28.86
CA ASP A 191 8.45 10.75 -29.88
C ASP A 191 7.07 10.14 -30.19
N LEU A 192 6.64 9.14 -29.42
CA LEU A 192 5.41 8.42 -29.62
C LEU A 192 4.24 9.00 -28.81
N SER A 193 3.02 8.82 -29.31
CA SER A 193 1.79 9.29 -28.67
C SER A 193 0.90 8.13 -28.28
N TYR A 194 0.36 8.18 -27.06
CA TYR A 194 -0.64 7.23 -26.59
C TYR A 194 -2.06 7.48 -27.18
N GLY A 195 -2.28 8.60 -27.84
CA GLY A 195 -3.57 8.93 -28.49
C GLY A 195 -4.64 9.45 -27.53
N ASN A 196 -5.90 9.24 -27.92
CA ASN A 196 -7.05 9.70 -27.13
C ASN A 196 -7.33 8.74 -25.96
N LEU A 197 -7.49 9.29 -24.76
CA LEU A 197 -7.67 8.56 -23.51
C LEU A 197 -9.10 8.66 -22.92
N GLY A 198 -10.06 9.11 -23.72
CA GLY A 198 -11.43 9.35 -23.22
C GLY A 198 -11.49 10.57 -22.31
N ASN A 199 -11.91 10.36 -21.08
CA ASN A 199 -12.03 11.45 -20.09
C ASN A 199 -10.77 11.67 -19.21
N TRP A 200 -9.66 10.97 -19.47
CA TRP A 200 -8.38 11.29 -18.86
C TRP A 200 -7.68 12.44 -19.60
N ASP A 201 -7.19 13.42 -18.86
CA ASP A 201 -6.43 14.54 -19.43
C ASP A 201 -5.06 14.14 -19.94
N SER A 202 -4.38 13.22 -19.23
CA SER A 202 -3.04 12.74 -19.53
C SER A 202 -2.75 11.39 -18.87
N ALA A 203 -1.69 10.74 -19.33
CA ALA A 203 -1.12 9.58 -18.67
C ALA A 203 0.17 9.97 -17.91
N ALA A 204 0.38 9.35 -16.75
CA ALA A 204 1.63 9.47 -16.01
C ALA A 204 2.72 8.57 -16.61
N MET A 205 2.33 7.42 -17.18
CA MET A 205 3.24 6.47 -17.81
C MET A 205 2.65 5.87 -19.09
N PHE A 206 3.50 5.51 -20.02
CA PHE A 206 3.12 4.99 -21.34
C PHE A 206 3.97 3.79 -21.74
N GLN A 207 3.33 2.62 -21.87
CA GLN A 207 3.92 1.43 -22.47
C GLN A 207 3.64 1.46 -23.99
N TYR A 208 4.68 1.61 -24.80
CA TYR A 208 4.52 1.83 -26.22
C TYR A 208 4.90 0.63 -27.09
N THR A 209 5.45 -0.44 -26.52
CA THR A 209 5.75 -1.71 -27.19
C THR A 209 5.84 -2.85 -26.18
N SER A 210 5.48 -4.06 -26.62
CA SER A 210 5.73 -5.32 -25.90
C SER A 210 6.84 -6.15 -26.56
N HIS A 211 7.50 -5.62 -27.58
CA HIS A 211 8.55 -6.30 -28.35
C HIS A 211 9.76 -5.38 -28.55
N GLY A 212 10.11 -4.63 -27.51
CA GLY A 212 11.29 -3.78 -27.48
C GLY A 212 12.56 -4.61 -27.35
N THR A 213 13.66 -4.11 -27.94
CA THR A 213 15.00 -4.69 -27.78
C THR A 213 15.94 -3.66 -27.19
N LEU A 214 16.62 -4.02 -26.09
CA LEU A 214 17.62 -3.22 -25.43
C LEU A 214 18.92 -3.98 -25.31
N TYR A 215 20.04 -3.25 -25.34
CA TYR A 215 21.34 -3.85 -25.05
C TYR A 215 21.36 -4.45 -23.63
N GLY A 216 21.91 -5.65 -23.50
CA GLY A 216 22.00 -6.35 -22.22
C GLY A 216 20.95 -7.44 -22.00
N TYR A 217 19.93 -7.55 -22.88
CA TYR A 217 18.95 -8.62 -22.84
C TYR A 217 18.64 -9.15 -24.25
N SER A 218 18.59 -10.46 -24.39
CA SER A 218 18.40 -11.12 -25.71
C SER A 218 16.95 -11.40 -26.09
N GLY A 219 16.00 -11.16 -25.16
CA GLY A 219 14.56 -11.31 -25.38
C GLY A 219 13.87 -9.99 -25.72
N TYR A 220 12.55 -10.08 -25.87
CA TYR A 220 11.69 -8.90 -25.98
C TYR A 220 11.34 -8.34 -24.60
N LEU A 221 11.17 -7.02 -24.55
CA LEU A 221 10.81 -6.25 -23.35
C LEU A 221 9.65 -5.33 -23.67
N ASP A 222 8.84 -5.10 -22.67
CA ASP A 222 7.93 -3.99 -22.61
C ASP A 222 8.73 -2.73 -22.33
N LEU A 223 8.58 -1.70 -23.18
CA LEU A 223 9.29 -0.43 -23.02
C LEU A 223 8.32 0.68 -22.66
N ASP A 224 8.73 1.45 -21.65
CA ASP A 224 7.92 2.47 -21.01
C ASP A 224 8.58 3.83 -20.96
N ILE A 225 7.72 4.86 -20.97
CA ILE A 225 8.08 6.25 -20.64
C ILE A 225 7.29 6.65 -19.39
N PHE A 226 7.96 7.16 -18.38
CA PHE A 226 7.33 7.92 -17.30
C PHE A 226 7.48 9.40 -17.60
N TYR A 227 6.35 10.15 -17.61
CA TYR A 227 6.32 11.58 -17.90
C TYR A 227 6.60 12.40 -16.66
N GLY A 228 7.84 12.31 -16.18
CA GLY A 228 8.32 13.00 -15.00
C GLY A 228 9.78 12.71 -14.73
N ASP A 229 10.33 13.37 -13.73
CA ASP A 229 11.66 13.10 -13.17
C ASP A 229 11.59 12.16 -11.95
N GLU A 230 12.74 11.87 -11.35
CA GLU A 230 12.82 11.05 -10.14
C GLU A 230 12.02 11.62 -8.96
N SER A 231 11.95 12.94 -8.83
CA SER A 231 11.19 13.59 -7.76
C SER A 231 9.68 13.36 -7.95
N GLN A 232 9.21 13.38 -9.20
CA GLN A 232 7.81 13.08 -9.52
C GLN A 232 7.51 11.58 -9.36
N TRP A 233 8.46 10.68 -9.71
CA TRP A 233 8.35 9.26 -9.41
C TRP A 233 8.20 9.02 -7.90
N ASP A 234 9.04 9.68 -7.10
CA ASP A 234 9.03 9.54 -5.65
C ASP A 234 7.71 9.98 -5.01
N LYS A 235 6.97 10.91 -5.61
CA LYS A 235 5.62 11.27 -5.15
C LYS A 235 4.60 10.14 -5.33
N TYR A 236 4.75 9.32 -6.38
CA TYR A 236 3.93 8.11 -6.55
C TYR A 236 4.38 6.95 -5.66
N ALA A 237 5.65 6.92 -5.24
CA ALA A 237 6.22 5.82 -4.47
C ALA A 237 6.12 6.00 -2.95
N LYS A 238 5.81 7.19 -2.47
CA LYS A 238 5.80 7.54 -1.03
C LYS A 238 4.44 8.03 -0.57
N CYS A 239 4.17 7.85 0.73
CA CYS A 239 3.05 8.52 1.37
C CYS A 239 3.24 10.04 1.28
N ASP A 240 2.17 10.77 1.04
CA ASP A 240 2.20 12.22 1.09
C ASP A 240 2.43 12.68 2.54
N GLU A 241 3.67 13.09 2.86
CA GLU A 241 4.03 13.63 4.18
C GLU A 241 3.44 15.04 4.40
N SER A 242 2.77 15.63 3.43
CA SER A 242 2.33 17.02 3.44
C SER A 242 0.99 17.26 4.15
N VAL A 243 0.35 16.24 4.73
CA VAL A 243 -0.78 16.44 5.62
C VAL A 243 -0.27 16.70 7.05
N SER A 244 0.39 17.83 7.24
CA SER A 244 0.47 18.47 8.54
C SER A 244 -0.92 19.00 8.88
N ILE A 245 -1.67 18.27 9.69
CA ILE A 245 -2.92 18.77 10.28
C ILE A 245 -2.52 19.98 11.16
N PRO A 246 -3.16 21.15 11.00
CA PRO A 246 -2.87 22.28 11.88
C PRO A 246 -3.17 21.86 13.33
N ASP A 247 -2.18 22.03 14.18
CA ASP A 247 -2.35 22.01 15.63
C ASP A 247 -3.35 23.11 16.02
N THR A 248 -4.59 22.73 16.26
CA THR A 248 -5.60 23.63 16.84
C THR A 248 -6.24 22.93 18.03
N GLY A 249 -5.63 23.10 19.19
CA GLY A 249 -6.22 22.65 20.43
C GLY A 249 -5.37 22.97 21.65
N SER A 250 -5.39 24.21 22.07
CA SER A 250 -4.94 24.60 23.40
C SER A 250 -5.86 24.01 24.46
N ASP A 251 -5.53 22.80 24.91
CA ASP A 251 -5.87 22.32 26.25
C ASP A 251 -4.67 21.53 26.76
N GLY A 252 -4.22 21.89 27.97
CA GLY A 252 -2.93 21.52 28.56
C GLY A 252 -2.74 20.04 28.91
N THR A 253 -3.29 19.11 28.12
CA THR A 253 -3.03 17.67 28.21
C THR A 253 -2.06 17.26 27.13
N VAL A 254 -0.89 16.74 27.51
CA VAL A 254 0.11 16.18 26.59
C VAL A 254 -0.44 14.88 26.01
N HIS A 255 -1.18 14.97 24.90
CA HIS A 255 -1.57 13.80 24.14
C HIS A 255 -0.40 13.36 23.25
N THR A 256 0.17 12.20 23.56
CA THR A 256 1.14 11.57 22.66
C THR A 256 0.37 10.98 21.49
N THR A 257 0.74 11.32 20.27
CA THR A 257 0.16 10.70 19.08
C THR A 257 1.09 9.63 18.52
N TYR A 258 0.53 8.65 17.83
CA TYR A 258 1.28 7.61 17.14
C TYR A 258 0.76 7.46 15.70
N THR A 259 1.66 7.53 14.73
CA THR A 259 1.32 7.25 13.33
C THR A 259 1.45 5.76 13.08
N VAL A 260 0.36 5.12 12.69
CA VAL A 260 0.29 3.69 12.38
C VAL A 260 1.25 3.36 11.24
N LYS A 261 2.07 2.33 11.43
CA LYS A 261 3.01 1.83 10.43
C LYS A 261 2.44 0.57 9.78
N VAL A 262 2.97 0.22 8.61
CA VAL A 262 2.64 -1.05 7.96
C VAL A 262 2.95 -2.23 8.89
N GLY A 263 2.00 -3.15 9.00
CA GLY A 263 2.09 -4.29 9.92
C GLY A 263 1.68 -4.00 11.35
N ASP A 264 1.37 -2.76 11.69
CA ASP A 264 0.84 -2.44 13.02
C ASP A 264 -0.62 -2.93 13.15
N CYS A 265 -0.93 -3.38 14.35
CA CYS A 265 -2.29 -3.50 14.83
C CYS A 265 -2.38 -2.79 16.19
N LEU A 266 -3.59 -2.50 16.64
CA LEU A 266 -3.78 -1.79 17.92
C LEU A 266 -3.05 -2.46 19.07
N SER A 267 -2.99 -3.80 19.10
CA SER A 267 -2.30 -4.55 20.15
C SER A 267 -0.78 -4.40 20.10
N THR A 268 -0.16 -4.42 18.90
CA THR A 268 1.30 -4.22 18.77
C THR A 268 1.72 -2.79 19.10
N ILE A 269 0.89 -1.80 18.72
CA ILE A 269 1.11 -0.40 19.10
C ILE A 269 1.01 -0.23 20.62
N ALA A 270 -0.06 -0.78 21.20
CA ALA A 270 -0.33 -0.74 22.63
C ALA A 270 0.83 -1.32 23.45
N GLN A 271 1.31 -2.51 23.06
CA GLN A 271 2.45 -3.18 23.69
C GLN A 271 3.73 -2.33 23.62
N ARG A 272 4.02 -1.74 22.45
CA ARG A 272 5.21 -0.88 22.25
C ARG A 272 5.16 0.38 23.10
N LEU A 273 3.97 0.93 23.32
CA LEU A 273 3.78 2.20 24.01
C LEU A 273 3.38 2.05 25.50
N GLY A 274 3.22 0.81 25.98
CA GLY A 274 2.85 0.54 27.37
C GLY A 274 1.43 0.98 27.73
N VAL A 275 0.49 0.96 26.79
CA VAL A 275 -0.91 1.38 26.98
C VAL A 275 -1.87 0.26 26.55
N SER A 276 -3.14 0.35 26.94
CA SER A 276 -4.14 -0.61 26.48
C SER A 276 -4.55 -0.35 25.01
N TRP A 277 -4.63 -1.38 24.19
CA TRP A 277 -5.15 -1.25 22.82
C TRP A 277 -6.63 -0.79 22.81
N GLY A 278 -7.40 -1.20 23.81
CA GLY A 278 -8.78 -0.75 23.98
C GLY A 278 -8.88 0.74 24.33
N SER A 279 -7.92 1.27 25.11
CA SER A 279 -7.80 2.71 25.39
C SER A 279 -7.44 3.48 24.11
N ILE A 280 -6.51 2.97 23.32
CA ILE A 280 -6.21 3.56 22.00
C ILE A 280 -7.47 3.55 21.12
N ALA A 281 -8.15 2.41 21.00
CA ALA A 281 -9.37 2.31 20.20
C ALA A 281 -10.45 3.30 20.63
N SER A 282 -10.72 3.38 21.94
CA SER A 282 -11.72 4.30 22.48
C SER A 282 -11.35 5.77 22.29
N ALA A 283 -10.10 6.15 22.49
CA ALA A 283 -9.63 7.51 22.32
C ALA A 283 -9.70 7.99 20.85
N ASN A 284 -9.79 7.03 19.92
CA ASN A 284 -9.82 7.30 18.47
C ASN A 284 -11.15 6.95 17.81
N GLY A 285 -12.18 6.58 18.57
CA GLY A 285 -13.48 6.19 18.02
C GLY A 285 -13.44 4.95 17.13
N ILE A 286 -12.48 4.04 17.37
CA ILE A 286 -12.28 2.82 16.58
C ILE A 286 -13.09 1.70 17.23
N TYR A 287 -14.07 1.17 16.50
CA TYR A 287 -14.97 0.11 16.95
C TYR A 287 -14.73 -1.18 16.15
N SER A 288 -15.32 -2.29 16.63
CA SER A 288 -15.24 -3.56 15.90
C SER A 288 -15.59 -3.38 14.40
N PRO A 289 -14.73 -3.89 13.49
CA PRO A 289 -13.66 -4.89 13.69
C PRO A 289 -12.27 -4.32 14.08
N TYR A 290 -12.18 -3.13 14.66
CA TYR A 290 -10.94 -2.50 15.18
C TYR A 290 -9.82 -2.36 14.17
N ILE A 291 -10.18 -2.06 12.94
CA ILE A 291 -9.22 -1.87 11.85
C ILE A 291 -8.55 -0.52 11.98
N ILE A 292 -7.23 -0.49 11.85
CA ILE A 292 -6.39 0.70 11.72
C ILE A 292 -5.60 0.61 10.44
N TYR A 293 -5.22 1.75 9.90
CA TYR A 293 -4.54 1.84 8.61
C TYR A 293 -3.18 2.50 8.75
N PRO A 294 -2.15 2.06 8.02
CA PRO A 294 -0.87 2.76 7.94
C PRO A 294 -1.07 4.23 7.57
N GLY A 295 -0.33 5.12 8.24
CA GLY A 295 -0.51 6.56 8.10
C GLY A 295 -1.62 7.15 8.99
N GLN A 296 -2.51 6.35 9.55
CA GLN A 296 -3.51 6.83 10.50
C GLN A 296 -2.82 7.36 11.77
N ILE A 297 -3.20 8.57 12.20
CA ILE A 297 -2.71 9.14 13.46
C ILE A 297 -3.65 8.71 14.57
N LEU A 298 -3.09 8.05 15.57
CA LEU A 298 -3.82 7.62 16.77
C LEU A 298 -3.45 8.52 17.95
N ASN A 299 -4.44 9.03 18.65
CA ASN A 299 -4.27 9.61 19.95
C ASN A 299 -3.95 8.51 20.96
N ILE A 300 -2.81 8.61 21.60
CA ILE A 300 -2.36 7.63 22.57
C ILE A 300 -2.60 8.20 23.97
N PRO A 301 -3.51 7.62 24.77
CA PRO A 301 -3.72 8.05 26.15
C PRO A 301 -2.44 7.97 26.95
N SER A 302 -2.17 8.95 27.81
CA SER A 302 -1.00 8.92 28.68
C SER A 302 -1.09 7.76 29.67
N SER A 303 0.05 7.14 29.99
CA SER A 303 0.12 6.08 31.00
C SER A 303 -0.28 6.54 32.41
N SER A 304 -0.35 7.86 32.64
CA SER A 304 -0.81 8.46 33.90
C SER A 304 -2.32 8.36 34.12
N ASP A 305 -3.10 8.11 33.06
CA ASP A 305 -4.54 7.88 33.16
C ASP A 305 -4.87 6.45 33.58
N TYR A 306 -3.85 5.61 33.76
CA TYR A 306 -3.98 4.21 34.16
C TYR A 306 -3.65 4.06 35.64
N VAL A 307 -4.62 4.37 36.50
CA VAL A 307 -4.55 3.98 37.91
C VAL A 307 -4.83 2.48 37.98
N ASP A 308 -3.86 1.71 38.46
CA ASP A 308 -4.00 0.31 38.84
C ASP A 308 -5.13 0.18 39.87
N GLN A 309 -6.33 -0.11 39.39
CA GLN A 309 -7.41 -0.63 40.20
C GLN A 309 -7.68 -2.04 39.71
N SER A 310 -7.59 -3.00 40.61
CA SER A 310 -8.11 -4.35 40.42
C SER A 310 -9.54 -4.22 39.88
N ARG A 311 -9.68 -4.28 38.56
CA ARG A 311 -10.98 -4.09 37.90
C ARG A 311 -11.80 -5.33 38.12
N THR A 312 -12.96 -5.16 38.70
CA THR A 312 -13.97 -6.21 38.69
C THR A 312 -15.09 -5.82 37.74
N TYR A 313 -15.72 -6.83 37.14
CA TYR A 313 -16.87 -6.64 36.29
C TYR A 313 -18.02 -7.53 36.79
N THR A 314 -19.18 -6.95 37.00
CA THR A 314 -20.39 -7.73 37.33
C THR A 314 -21.10 -8.13 36.06
N VAL A 315 -21.22 -9.43 35.83
CA VAL A 315 -21.89 -10.02 34.65
C VAL A 315 -23.34 -9.59 34.59
N LYS A 316 -23.77 -9.14 33.42
CA LYS A 316 -25.18 -8.74 33.16
C LYS A 316 -25.87 -9.82 32.32
N ALA A 317 -27.20 -9.80 32.32
CA ALA A 317 -27.98 -10.70 31.48
C ALA A 317 -27.59 -10.52 30.00
N GLY A 318 -27.26 -11.62 29.30
CA GLY A 318 -26.82 -11.62 27.90
C GLY A 318 -25.31 -11.45 27.69
N ASP A 319 -24.53 -11.25 28.76
CA ASP A 319 -23.10 -11.23 28.65
C ASP A 319 -22.52 -12.64 28.44
N CYS A 320 -21.43 -12.69 27.67
CA CYS A 320 -20.49 -13.81 27.61
C CYS A 320 -19.05 -13.28 27.78
N LEU A 321 -18.11 -14.17 28.10
CA LEU A 321 -16.72 -13.74 28.32
C LEU A 321 -16.16 -12.95 27.15
N SER A 322 -16.50 -13.31 25.91
CA SER A 322 -16.01 -12.61 24.72
C SER A 322 -16.57 -11.19 24.60
N THR A 323 -17.87 -10.99 24.92
CA THR A 323 -18.47 -9.64 24.87
C THR A 323 -17.95 -8.73 25.99
N ILE A 324 -17.69 -9.31 27.17
CA ILE A 324 -17.08 -8.58 28.30
C ILE A 324 -15.63 -8.21 27.96
N ALA A 325 -14.86 -9.17 27.45
CA ALA A 325 -13.48 -8.98 27.04
C ALA A 325 -13.34 -7.89 25.98
N GLN A 326 -14.20 -7.93 24.97
CA GLN A 326 -14.27 -6.94 23.92
C GLN A 326 -14.55 -5.53 24.46
N ARG A 327 -15.50 -5.42 25.40
CA ARG A 327 -15.87 -4.14 26.04
C ARG A 327 -14.75 -3.58 26.90
N LEU A 328 -13.95 -4.43 27.53
CA LEU A 328 -12.94 -4.05 28.51
C LEU A 328 -11.52 -4.03 27.95
N GLY A 329 -11.33 -4.40 26.69
CA GLY A 329 -10.05 -4.38 26.02
C GLY A 329 -9.03 -5.40 26.54
N VAL A 330 -9.50 -6.57 26.96
CA VAL A 330 -8.69 -7.69 27.48
C VAL A 330 -9.01 -8.98 26.74
N SER A 331 -8.15 -9.99 26.88
CA SER A 331 -8.47 -11.32 26.35
C SER A 331 -9.57 -12.01 27.17
N TRP A 332 -10.56 -12.61 26.52
CA TRP A 332 -11.56 -13.42 27.22
C TRP A 332 -10.92 -14.61 27.93
N GLY A 333 -9.84 -15.18 27.37
CA GLY A 333 -9.08 -16.23 28.00
C GLY A 333 -8.36 -15.77 29.27
N SER A 334 -7.86 -14.53 29.30
CA SER A 334 -7.27 -13.92 30.50
C SER A 334 -8.32 -13.73 31.58
N ILE A 335 -9.53 -13.28 31.21
CA ILE A 335 -10.65 -13.19 32.18
C ILE A 335 -10.97 -14.59 32.69
N ALA A 336 -11.10 -15.59 31.82
CA ALA A 336 -11.40 -16.97 32.21
C ALA A 336 -10.36 -17.51 33.20
N SER A 337 -9.08 -17.39 32.86
CA SER A 337 -7.95 -17.85 33.68
C SER A 337 -7.90 -17.15 35.04
N ALA A 338 -8.05 -15.82 35.08
CA ALA A 338 -8.02 -15.03 36.32
C ALA A 338 -9.20 -15.36 37.27
N ASN A 339 -10.25 -15.99 36.75
CA ASN A 339 -11.48 -16.34 37.51
C ASN A 339 -11.67 -17.86 37.66
N GLY A 340 -10.72 -18.68 37.22
CA GLY A 340 -10.85 -20.14 37.32
C GLY A 340 -12.01 -20.72 36.51
N ILE A 341 -12.37 -20.06 35.40
CA ILE A 341 -13.47 -20.44 34.53
C ILE A 341 -12.93 -21.33 33.41
N TYR A 342 -13.33 -22.59 33.38
CA TYR A 342 -12.89 -23.59 32.40
C TYR A 342 -14.03 -23.97 31.46
N SER A 343 -13.70 -24.68 30.38
CA SER A 343 -14.75 -25.21 29.47
C SER A 343 -15.87 -25.90 30.22
N PRO A 344 -17.15 -25.54 29.94
CA PRO A 344 -17.67 -24.78 28.79
C PRO A 344 -17.76 -23.26 28.97
N TYR A 345 -16.91 -22.66 29.81
CA TYR A 345 -16.75 -21.20 29.98
C TYR A 345 -18.04 -20.44 30.30
N ILE A 346 -18.91 -21.03 31.12
CA ILE A 346 -20.20 -20.46 31.49
C ILE A 346 -20.02 -19.40 32.58
N ILE A 347 -20.68 -18.27 32.42
CA ILE A 347 -20.79 -17.20 33.40
C ILE A 347 -22.27 -16.89 33.66
N TYR A 348 -22.58 -16.36 34.82
CA TYR A 348 -23.95 -16.12 35.26
C TYR A 348 -24.17 -14.64 35.56
N PRO A 349 -25.36 -14.06 35.26
CA PRO A 349 -25.70 -12.72 35.68
C PRO A 349 -25.51 -12.52 37.18
N GLY A 350 -24.89 -11.42 37.58
CA GLY A 350 -24.51 -11.13 38.96
C GLY A 350 -23.17 -11.70 39.42
N GLN A 351 -22.50 -12.55 38.62
CA GLN A 351 -21.15 -13.03 38.90
C GLN A 351 -20.18 -11.88 38.81
N ILE A 352 -19.26 -11.75 39.78
CA ILE A 352 -18.18 -10.75 39.77
C ILE A 352 -16.94 -11.42 39.15
N LEU A 353 -16.41 -10.82 38.10
CA LEU A 353 -15.22 -11.29 37.43
C LEU A 353 -14.06 -10.33 37.73
N ASN A 354 -12.91 -10.87 38.11
CA ASN A 354 -11.67 -10.18 38.14
C ASN A 354 -11.19 -9.95 36.70
N ILE A 355 -10.91 -8.71 36.31
CA ILE A 355 -10.49 -8.33 34.98
C ILE A 355 -9.00 -8.01 35.03
N PRO A 356 -8.13 -8.87 34.47
CA PRO A 356 -6.68 -8.64 34.47
C PRO A 356 -6.32 -7.33 33.79
N SER A 357 -5.28 -6.65 34.27
CA SER A 357 -4.68 -5.54 33.54
C SER A 357 -4.00 -6.07 32.26
N SER A 358 -3.91 -5.25 31.23
CA SER A 358 -3.21 -5.62 30.00
C SER A 358 -1.70 -5.86 30.20
N SER A 359 -1.15 -5.47 31.35
CA SER A 359 0.26 -5.67 31.71
C SER A 359 0.58 -7.07 32.22
N ASP A 360 -0.43 -7.89 32.58
CA ASP A 360 -0.23 -9.25 33.11
C ASP A 360 0.02 -10.29 32.03
N TYR A 361 0.05 -9.89 30.76
CA TYR A 361 0.37 -10.75 29.64
C TYR A 361 1.89 -10.76 29.39
N VAL A 362 2.63 -11.50 30.19
CA VAL A 362 4.00 -11.91 29.84
C VAL A 362 3.88 -13.02 28.82
N ASP A 363 4.24 -12.68 27.58
CA ASP A 363 4.25 -13.57 26.42
C ASP A 363 5.20 -14.78 26.70
N GLN A 364 4.65 -15.87 27.25
CA GLN A 364 5.29 -17.16 27.17
C GLN A 364 4.85 -17.79 25.86
N ILE A 365 5.73 -17.82 24.88
CA ILE A 365 5.55 -18.59 23.65
C ILE A 365 5.21 -20.03 24.06
N ARG A 366 3.91 -20.35 24.02
CA ARG A 366 3.42 -21.70 24.27
C ARG A 366 3.44 -22.46 22.97
N THR A 367 4.08 -23.59 22.94
CA THR A 367 4.03 -24.50 21.80
C THR A 367 3.14 -25.71 22.12
N TYR A 368 2.50 -26.25 21.10
CA TYR A 368 1.69 -27.44 21.18
C TYR A 368 2.03 -28.39 20.03
N THR A 369 2.27 -29.68 20.36
CA THR A 369 2.44 -30.69 19.32
C THR A 369 1.08 -31.30 18.98
N VAL A 370 0.69 -31.17 17.71
CA VAL A 370 -0.58 -31.68 17.17
C VAL A 370 -0.67 -33.18 17.35
N LYS A 371 -1.83 -33.65 17.83
CA LYS A 371 -2.15 -35.06 18.02
C LYS A 371 -3.16 -35.53 16.98
N ALA A 372 -3.24 -36.82 16.77
CA ALA A 372 -4.27 -37.39 15.89
C ALA A 372 -5.67 -37.01 16.35
N GLY A 373 -6.47 -36.46 15.41
CA GLY A 373 -7.83 -35.97 15.68
C GLY A 373 -7.91 -34.49 16.10
N ASP A 374 -6.78 -33.80 16.28
CA ASP A 374 -6.79 -32.35 16.53
C ASP A 374 -7.14 -31.57 15.26
N CYS A 375 -7.79 -30.43 15.47
CA CYS A 375 -7.94 -29.37 14.50
C CYS A 375 -7.65 -28.01 15.17
N LEU A 376 -7.38 -26.98 14.39
CA LEU A 376 -7.03 -25.66 14.94
C LEU A 376 -8.08 -25.13 15.93
N SER A 377 -9.38 -25.40 15.71
CA SER A 377 -10.44 -24.98 16.61
C SER A 377 -10.42 -25.73 17.95
N THR A 378 -10.14 -27.03 17.96
CA THR A 378 -10.04 -27.81 19.22
C THR A 378 -8.79 -27.44 20.01
N ILE A 379 -7.67 -27.17 19.33
CA ILE A 379 -6.45 -26.67 19.96
C ILE A 379 -6.68 -25.27 20.52
N ALA A 380 -7.27 -24.37 19.74
CA ALA A 380 -7.60 -23.00 20.15
C ALA A 380 -8.48 -22.99 21.42
N GLN A 381 -9.52 -23.82 21.44
CA GLN A 381 -10.39 -23.99 22.60
C GLN A 381 -9.62 -24.45 23.85
N ARG A 382 -8.71 -25.43 23.69
CA ARG A 382 -7.88 -25.94 24.80
C ARG A 382 -6.99 -24.90 25.44
N PHE A 383 -6.48 -23.96 24.62
CA PHE A 383 -5.53 -22.93 25.06
C PHE A 383 -6.17 -21.55 25.27
N ALA A 384 -7.49 -21.43 25.09
CA ALA A 384 -8.25 -20.20 25.23
C ALA A 384 -7.77 -19.07 24.29
N VAL A 385 -7.36 -19.43 23.07
CA VAL A 385 -6.93 -18.50 22.01
C VAL A 385 -7.83 -18.62 20.79
N SER A 386 -7.66 -17.70 19.82
CA SER A 386 -8.34 -17.80 18.53
C SER A 386 -7.65 -18.86 17.65
N TRP A 387 -8.40 -19.72 16.96
CA TRP A 387 -7.85 -20.65 15.98
C TRP A 387 -7.14 -19.92 14.84
N ASP A 388 -7.65 -18.75 14.48
CA ASP A 388 -7.08 -17.86 13.47
C ASP A 388 -5.73 -17.25 13.93
N SER A 389 -5.57 -16.95 15.22
CA SER A 389 -4.26 -16.58 15.77
C SER A 389 -3.25 -17.71 15.66
N ILE A 390 -3.65 -18.96 16.03
CA ILE A 390 -2.77 -20.12 15.87
C ILE A 390 -2.39 -20.27 14.39
N ALA A 391 -3.36 -20.18 13.48
CA ALA A 391 -3.10 -20.31 12.05
C ALA A 391 -2.08 -19.25 11.56
N ARG A 392 -2.27 -17.99 11.90
CA ARG A 392 -1.36 -16.90 11.52
C ARG A 392 0.03 -17.05 12.10
N ASN A 393 0.14 -17.33 13.40
CA ASN A 393 1.43 -17.47 14.06
C ASN A 393 2.29 -18.62 13.49
N ASN A 394 1.63 -19.59 12.84
CA ASN A 394 2.30 -20.77 12.27
C ASN A 394 2.31 -20.77 10.72
N GLY A 395 1.86 -19.72 10.08
CA GLY A 395 1.83 -19.65 8.62
C GLY A 395 0.89 -20.68 7.98
N ILE A 396 -0.20 -21.06 8.68
CA ILE A 396 -1.17 -22.04 8.22
C ILE A 396 -2.33 -21.31 7.55
N TYR A 397 -2.49 -21.53 6.25
CA TYR A 397 -3.50 -20.87 5.43
C TYR A 397 -4.57 -21.88 4.96
N SER A 398 -5.65 -21.36 4.38
CA SER A 398 -6.71 -22.22 3.80
C SER A 398 -6.10 -23.29 2.89
N PRO A 399 -6.47 -24.56 3.06
CA PRO A 399 -7.61 -25.10 3.82
C PRO A 399 -7.36 -25.35 5.33
N TYR A 400 -6.38 -24.70 5.96
CA TYR A 400 -6.10 -24.75 7.42
C TYR A 400 -5.82 -26.16 7.95
N ILE A 401 -5.11 -26.98 7.19
CA ILE A 401 -4.76 -28.36 7.52
C ILE A 401 -3.55 -28.35 8.46
N ILE A 402 -3.63 -29.15 9.50
CA ILE A 402 -2.54 -29.47 10.44
C ILE A 402 -2.33 -30.97 10.50
N TYR A 403 -1.11 -31.39 10.80
CA TYR A 403 -0.75 -32.81 10.80
C TYR A 403 -0.26 -33.26 12.20
N PRO A 404 -0.58 -34.49 12.62
CA PRO A 404 -0.03 -35.04 13.85
C PRO A 404 1.51 -35.00 13.87
N GLY A 405 2.06 -34.51 14.98
CA GLY A 405 3.50 -34.28 15.15
C GLY A 405 3.98 -32.87 14.82
N GLU A 406 3.18 -32.05 14.17
CA GLU A 406 3.50 -30.65 13.91
C GLU A 406 3.50 -29.85 15.23
N VAL A 407 4.49 -28.95 15.38
CA VAL A 407 4.64 -28.11 16.58
C VAL A 407 4.11 -26.73 16.26
N LEU A 408 3.02 -26.32 16.91
CA LEU A 408 2.37 -25.03 16.71
C LEU A 408 2.72 -24.05 17.83
N GLN A 409 3.00 -22.83 17.46
CA GLN A 409 3.02 -21.67 18.38
C GLN A 409 1.58 -21.26 18.68
N ILE A 410 1.21 -21.26 19.96
CA ILE A 410 -0.18 -21.09 20.40
C ILE A 410 -0.49 -19.64 20.79
N ALA A 411 0.50 -18.90 21.26
CA ALA A 411 0.37 -17.50 21.67
C ALA A 411 1.50 -16.67 21.08
#